data_e010e60bca74f0a257f5c113646b8145
#
_entry.id   e010e60bca74f0a257f5c113646b8145
#
_cell.length_a   1.000
_cell.length_b   1.000
_cell.length_c   1.000
_cell.angle_alpha   90.00
_cell.angle_beta   90.00
_cell.angle_gamma   90.00
#
_symmetry.space_group_name_H-M   'P 1'
#
loop_
_entity.id
_entity.type
_entity.pdbx_description
1 polymer ?
#
loop_
_entity_poly.entity_id
_entity_poly.type
_entity_poly.pdbx_seq_one_letter_code
_entity_poly.pdbx_strand_id
1 'polypeptide(L)' 'MGRLLAIDYGTRRVGLALSDPLKMIASPYRTIINKGNSNLIVEIERIIAAKM' A
#
# COMPACT_ATOMS: atom_id res chain seq x y z
N MET A 1 -12.63 3.48 -12.03
CA MET A 1 -12.22 2.12 -11.74
C MET A 1 -11.10 2.13 -10.74
N GLY A 2 -11.25 1.39 -9.68
CA GLY A 2 -10.26 1.36 -8.64
C GLY A 2 -9.14 0.37 -8.90
N ARG A 3 -8.09 0.50 -8.14
CA ARG A 3 -7.02 -0.48 -8.07
C ARG A 3 -7.14 -1.23 -6.76
N LEU A 4 -6.54 -2.41 -6.71
CA LEU A 4 -6.43 -3.14 -5.46
C LEU A 4 -5.10 -2.77 -4.81
N LEU A 5 -5.17 -2.51 -3.52
CA LEU A 5 -3.97 -2.27 -2.72
C LEU A 5 -3.77 -3.47 -1.81
N ALA A 6 -2.67 -4.16 -2.00
CA ALA A 6 -2.30 -5.29 -1.14
C ALA A 6 -1.30 -4.81 -0.10
N ILE A 7 -1.52 -5.22 1.14
CA ILE A 7 -0.68 -4.83 2.26
C ILE A 7 -0.08 -6.09 2.89
N ASP A 8 1.24 -6.17 2.89
CA ASP A 8 1.97 -7.25 3.55
C ASP A 8 2.54 -6.68 4.84
N TYR A 9 1.83 -6.89 5.94
CA TYR A 9 2.15 -6.28 7.21
C TYR A 9 3.25 -7.05 7.93
N GLY A 10 4.34 -6.37 8.24
CA GLY A 10 5.42 -6.92 9.03
C GLY A 10 5.68 -6.06 10.26
N THR A 11 6.44 -6.60 11.20
CA THR A 11 6.74 -5.88 12.44
C THR A 11 7.67 -4.69 12.23
N ARG A 12 8.54 -4.77 11.23
CA ARG A 12 9.49 -3.70 10.94
C ARG A 12 9.20 -3.00 9.64
N ARG A 13 8.63 -3.70 8.68
CA ARG A 13 8.36 -3.16 7.35
C ARG A 13 6.99 -3.59 6.91
N VAL A 14 6.37 -2.73 6.14
CA VAL A 14 5.08 -3.01 5.54
C VAL A 14 5.25 -2.88 4.03
N GLY A 15 5.06 -3.98 3.33
CA GLY A 15 5.13 -4.00 1.88
C GLY A 15 3.78 -3.65 1.27
N LEU A 16 3.79 -2.81 0.25
CA LEU A 16 2.58 -2.41 -0.45
C LEU A 16 2.71 -2.78 -1.91
N ALA A 17 1.62 -3.29 -2.47
CA ALA A 17 1.54 -3.61 -3.89
C ALA A 17 0.26 -3.03 -4.44
N LEU A 18 0.32 -2.52 -5.66
CA LEU A 18 -0.83 -1.99 -6.37
C LEU A 18 -1.12 -2.84 -7.59
N SER A 19 -2.39 -3.14 -7.81
CA SER A 19 -2.80 -3.78 -9.05
C SER A 19 -2.91 -2.74 -10.15
N ASP A 20 -2.92 -3.21 -11.40
CA ASP A 20 -3.29 -2.38 -12.52
C ASP A 20 -4.80 -2.10 -12.48
N PRO A 21 -5.31 -1.17 -13.31
CA PRO A 21 -6.74 -0.87 -13.33
C PRO A 21 -7.62 -2.07 -13.65
N LEU A 22 -7.11 -3.05 -14.36
CA LEU A 22 -7.85 -4.25 -14.69
C LEU A 22 -7.78 -5.31 -13.60
N LYS A 23 -6.99 -5.06 -12.56
CA LYS A 23 -6.82 -5.95 -11.40
C LYS A 23 -6.25 -7.31 -11.76
N MET A 24 -5.47 -7.36 -12.83
CA MET A 24 -4.88 -8.62 -13.30
C MET A 24 -3.48 -8.85 -12.76
N ILE A 25 -2.72 -7.79 -12.56
CA ILE A 25 -1.34 -7.88 -12.11
C ILE A 25 -1.14 -6.94 -10.95
N ALA A 26 -0.53 -7.45 -9.87
CA ALA A 26 -0.12 -6.62 -8.75
C ALA A 26 1.39 -6.50 -8.76
N SER A 27 1.88 -5.28 -8.64
CA SER A 27 3.32 -5.01 -8.63
C SER A 27 3.72 -4.36 -7.33
N PRO A 28 4.91 -4.66 -6.81
CA PRO A 28 5.39 -3.96 -5.62
C PRO A 28 5.40 -2.46 -5.87
N TYR A 29 4.85 -1.71 -4.92
CA TYR A 29 4.77 -0.26 -5.05
C TYR A 29 5.75 0.42 -4.11
N ARG A 30 5.70 0.07 -2.84
CA ARG A 30 6.52 0.73 -1.83
C ARG A 30 6.65 -0.16 -0.59
N THR A 31 7.77 -0.02 0.10
CA THR A 31 7.94 -0.59 1.43
C THR A 31 8.03 0.56 2.42
N ILE A 32 7.22 0.51 3.47
CA ILE A 32 7.19 1.53 4.51
C ILE A 32 7.80 0.93 5.76
N ILE A 33 8.66 1.69 6.43
CA ILE A 33 9.19 1.28 7.71
C ILE A 33 8.09 1.45 8.75
N ASN A 34 7.81 0.38 9.49
CA ASN A 34 6.77 0.40 10.50
C ASN A 34 7.28 1.09 11.76
N LYS A 35 6.93 2.34 11.93
CA LYS A 35 7.29 3.15 13.09
C LYS A 35 6.12 3.35 14.05
N GLY A 36 5.05 2.61 13.83
CA GLY A 36 3.86 2.71 14.62
C GLY A 36 2.63 2.84 13.74
N ASN A 37 1.49 2.46 14.29
CA ASN A 37 0.26 2.39 13.51
C ASN A 37 -0.20 3.75 12.99
N SER A 38 0.00 4.81 13.76
CA SER A 38 -0.44 6.14 13.34
C SER A 38 0.26 6.59 12.05
N ASN A 39 1.59 6.42 11.99
CA ASN A 39 2.34 6.78 10.79
C ASN A 39 1.94 5.90 9.61
N LEU A 40 1.75 4.62 9.87
CA LEU A 40 1.40 3.67 8.83
C LEU A 40 0.05 4.01 8.21
N ILE A 41 -0.94 4.32 9.03
CA ILE A 41 -2.26 4.68 8.56
C ILE A 41 -2.22 5.93 7.68
N VAL A 42 -1.49 6.96 8.12
CA VAL A 42 -1.35 8.19 7.36
C VAL A 42 -0.72 7.93 5.99
N GLU A 43 0.32 7.12 5.94
CA GLU A 43 0.98 6.80 4.67
C GLU A 43 0.05 6.03 3.73
N ILE A 44 -0.68 5.07 4.26
CA ILE A 44 -1.62 4.30 3.47
C ILE A 44 -2.74 5.19 2.93
N GLU A 45 -3.26 6.10 3.75
CA GLU A 45 -4.30 7.03 3.31
C GLU A 45 -3.82 7.93 2.18
N ARG A 46 -2.58 8.39 2.25
CA ARG A 46 -2.00 9.20 1.17
C ARG A 46 -1.91 8.44 -0.12
N ILE A 47 -1.52 7.17 -0.05
CA ILE A 47 -1.43 6.33 -1.23
C ILE A 47 -2.81 6.10 -1.84
N ILE A 48 -3.79 5.82 -1.01
CA ILE A 48 -5.16 5.63 -1.47
C ILE A 48 -5.66 6.89 -2.18
N ALA A 49 -5.44 8.04 -1.59
CA ALA A 49 -5.89 9.30 -2.17
C ALA A 49 -5.20 9.60 -3.51
N ALA A 50 -3.93 9.23 -3.63
CA ALA A 50 -3.16 9.56 -4.83
C ALA A 50 -3.35 8.54 -5.95
N LYS A 51 -3.55 7.27 -5.62
CA LYS A 51 -3.51 6.19 -6.62
C LYS A 51 -4.84 5.49 -6.84
N MET A 52 -5.73 5.62 -5.93
CA MET A 52 -7.01 4.92 -6.00
C MET A 52 -8.17 5.90 -6.06
#